data_5c95716ade6c71254b678e5b4f9772d3
#
_entry.id   5c95716ade6c71254b678e5b4f9772d3
#
_cell.length_a   1.000
_cell.length_b   1.000
_cell.length_c   1.000
_cell.angle_alpha   90.00
_cell.angle_beta   90.00
_cell.angle_gamma   90.00
#
_symmetry.space_group_name_H-M   'P 1'
#
loop_
_entity.id
_entity.type
_entity.pdbx_description
1 polymer ?
#
loop_
_entity_poly.entity_id
_entity_poly.type
_entity_poly.pdbx_seq_one_letter_code
_entity_poly.pdbx_strand_id
1 'polypeptide(L)'
;MLAWVFVAEAVVAAALPLRSRPDTPGRPADHPVAAAADVVVGDRTVRLLGPADRLLARIAADAGAAVRQVNAFWGPDWPRDVEVVAAGSDAEFRAAAGGGPAAQWADIAAVTVADRVDPARRVAVGQRIVFAPGAAAMSAHALRIVLAHELFHYAARPDTALDAPRWLTEGVADFVARPVTPVPAGAAAGTPALPSDADLDAVGPQRSSAYDRAWWFARFVADTYGGPATLRAFYVATCGAGHTDLPTAVRDVLGTDPAGLLVRWRRWLATPTGSGRSRKPGRPAG
;
A
#
# COMPACT_ATOMS: atom_id res chain seq x y z
N MET A 1 18.63 11.80 -6.86
CA MET A 1 17.25 11.90 -7.33
C MET A 1 16.68 10.49 -7.30
N LEU A 2 15.80 10.19 -6.34
CA LEU A 2 15.02 8.95 -6.39
C LEU A 2 13.97 9.15 -7.49
N ALA A 3 14.04 8.35 -8.53
CA ALA A 3 12.94 8.25 -9.48
C ALA A 3 11.75 7.64 -8.72
N TRP A 4 10.68 8.39 -8.62
CA TRP A 4 9.43 7.94 -7.99
C TRP A 4 8.82 6.88 -8.88
N VAL A 5 8.69 5.69 -8.35
CA VAL A 5 7.89 4.64 -8.96
C VAL A 5 6.54 4.69 -8.28
N PHE A 6 5.51 4.96 -9.05
CA PHE A 6 4.15 4.98 -8.54
C PHE A 6 3.69 3.56 -8.30
N VAL A 7 3.03 3.39 -7.18
CA VAL A 7 2.28 2.20 -6.82
C VAL A 7 0.83 2.62 -6.86
N ALA A 8 0.01 1.92 -7.57
CA ALA A 8 -1.42 2.24 -7.68
C ALA A 8 -2.23 1.04 -7.20
N GLU A 9 -3.13 1.28 -6.29
CA GLU A 9 -4.18 0.33 -5.97
C GLU A 9 -5.26 0.41 -7.06
N ALA A 10 -5.35 -0.62 -7.91
CA ALA A 10 -6.44 -0.76 -8.86
C ALA A 10 -7.49 -1.70 -8.27
N VAL A 11 -8.55 -1.13 -7.71
CA VAL A 11 -9.75 -1.91 -7.36
C VAL A 11 -10.52 -2.19 -8.63
N VAL A 12 -10.32 -3.33 -9.26
CA VAL A 12 -11.19 -3.82 -10.31
C VAL A 12 -12.36 -4.56 -9.63
N ALA A 13 -13.30 -3.80 -9.09
CA ALA A 13 -14.60 -4.36 -8.71
C ALA A 13 -15.43 -4.57 -10.00
N ALA A 14 -15.24 -5.69 -10.68
CA ALA A 14 -16.16 -6.13 -11.71
C ALA A 14 -17.45 -6.60 -11.03
N ALA A 15 -18.42 -5.71 -10.88
CA ALA A 15 -19.81 -6.09 -10.67
C ALA A 15 -20.34 -6.69 -11.97
N LEU A 16 -20.12 -7.98 -12.19
CA LEU A 16 -20.78 -8.72 -13.27
C LEU A 16 -22.09 -9.29 -12.73
N PRO A 17 -23.22 -9.03 -13.41
CA PRO A 17 -24.48 -9.73 -13.12
C PRO A 17 -24.31 -11.22 -13.41
N LEU A 18 -24.87 -12.05 -12.54
CA LEU A 18 -24.98 -13.50 -12.78
C LEU A 18 -25.64 -13.74 -14.14
N ARG A 19 -24.84 -14.08 -15.15
CA ARG A 19 -25.33 -14.70 -16.36
C ARG A 19 -24.85 -16.14 -16.37
N SER A 20 -25.82 -17.05 -16.41
CA SER A 20 -25.63 -18.47 -16.61
C SER A 20 -24.75 -18.72 -17.83
N ARG A 21 -23.76 -19.55 -17.65
CA ARG A 21 -22.77 -19.95 -18.64
C ARG A 21 -23.41 -20.91 -19.65
N PRO A 22 -23.26 -20.71 -20.96
CA PRO A 22 -23.33 -21.79 -21.89
C PRO A 22 -21.94 -22.39 -22.04
N ASP A 23 -21.85 -23.71 -21.90
CA ASP A 23 -20.66 -24.50 -22.14
C ASP A 23 -20.22 -24.40 -23.61
N THR A 24 -18.96 -23.97 -23.82
CA THR A 24 -18.24 -24.28 -25.06
C THR A 24 -16.75 -24.42 -24.71
N PRO A 25 -16.11 -25.55 -25.03
CA PRO A 25 -14.72 -25.79 -24.71
C PRO A 25 -13.82 -25.17 -25.78
N GLY A 26 -13.29 -24.01 -25.50
CA GLY A 26 -12.13 -23.48 -26.19
C GLY A 26 -10.94 -23.58 -25.25
N ARG A 27 -10.07 -24.56 -25.45
CA ARG A 27 -8.80 -24.69 -24.75
C ARG A 27 -7.95 -23.48 -25.09
N PRO A 28 -7.55 -22.64 -24.11
CA PRO A 28 -6.56 -21.60 -24.35
C PRO A 28 -5.23 -22.27 -24.72
N ALA A 29 -4.52 -21.69 -25.69
CA ALA A 29 -3.19 -22.12 -26.12
C ALA A 29 -2.26 -22.31 -24.92
N ASP A 30 -1.44 -23.36 -24.94
CA ASP A 30 -0.39 -23.64 -23.98
C ASP A 30 0.54 -22.43 -23.85
N HIS A 31 0.30 -21.59 -22.87
CA HIS A 31 1.33 -20.65 -22.40
C HIS A 31 2.40 -21.48 -21.67
N PRO A 32 3.69 -21.23 -21.88
CA PRO A 32 4.73 -21.94 -21.15
C PRO A 32 4.44 -21.83 -19.66
N VAL A 33 4.45 -22.95 -18.97
CA VAL A 33 4.22 -23.04 -17.52
C VAL A 33 5.22 -22.08 -16.88
N ALA A 34 4.70 -20.99 -16.30
CA ALA A 34 5.52 -20.03 -15.58
C ALA A 34 6.27 -20.78 -14.48
N ALA A 35 7.57 -20.51 -14.36
CA ALA A 35 8.36 -21.07 -13.26
C ALA A 35 7.70 -20.64 -11.95
N ALA A 36 7.32 -21.60 -11.13
CA ALA A 36 6.77 -21.34 -9.81
C ALA A 36 7.84 -21.63 -8.77
N ALA A 37 8.05 -20.68 -7.86
CA ALA A 37 8.91 -20.88 -6.69
C ALA A 37 8.13 -20.44 -5.45
N ASP A 38 8.16 -21.26 -4.42
CA ASP A 38 7.53 -20.94 -3.14
C ASP A 38 8.58 -20.47 -2.13
N VAL A 39 8.32 -19.35 -1.49
CA VAL A 39 9.12 -18.84 -0.36
C VAL A 39 8.29 -18.96 0.91
N VAL A 40 8.73 -19.82 1.82
CA VAL A 40 8.05 -20.00 3.11
C VAL A 40 8.59 -19.00 4.12
N VAL A 41 7.69 -18.21 4.71
CA VAL A 41 8.02 -17.20 5.73
C VAL A 41 7.11 -17.40 6.94
N GLY A 42 7.63 -18.08 7.95
CA GLY A 42 6.83 -18.46 9.12
C GLY A 42 5.69 -19.40 8.73
N ASP A 43 4.46 -18.98 8.90
CA ASP A 43 3.24 -19.70 8.54
C ASP A 43 2.66 -19.30 7.18
N ARG A 44 3.41 -18.54 6.37
CA ARG A 44 2.99 -18.06 5.05
C ARG A 44 3.81 -18.65 3.93
N THR A 45 3.12 -18.89 2.82
CA THR A 45 3.73 -19.27 1.54
C THR A 45 3.56 -18.13 0.55
N VAL A 46 4.67 -17.56 0.09
CA VAL A 46 4.70 -16.58 -1.00
C VAL A 46 5.01 -17.34 -2.28
N ARG A 47 4.00 -17.54 -3.12
CA ARG A 47 4.13 -18.20 -4.41
C ARG A 47 4.52 -17.20 -5.48
N LEU A 48 5.65 -17.43 -6.12
CA LEU A 48 6.21 -16.57 -7.16
C LEU A 48 5.94 -17.19 -8.53
N LEU A 49 5.26 -16.47 -9.39
CA LEU A 49 4.86 -16.89 -10.73
C LEU A 49 5.45 -15.94 -11.77
N GLY A 50 5.91 -16.50 -12.89
CA GLY A 50 6.43 -15.70 -14.00
C GLY A 50 7.68 -16.29 -14.62
N PRO A 51 8.36 -15.57 -15.53
CA PRO A 51 9.64 -16.00 -16.06
C PRO A 51 10.63 -16.21 -14.91
N ALA A 52 11.41 -17.30 -14.95
CA ALA A 52 12.48 -17.55 -13.98
C ALA A 52 13.63 -16.57 -14.24
N ASP A 53 13.50 -15.33 -13.78
CA ASP A 53 14.42 -14.25 -14.02
C ASP A 53 14.95 -13.62 -12.74
N ARG A 54 15.81 -12.61 -12.92
CA ARG A 54 16.44 -11.85 -11.84
C ARG A 54 15.40 -11.13 -10.95
N LEU A 55 14.24 -10.74 -11.48
CA LEU A 55 13.21 -10.03 -10.70
C LEU A 55 12.61 -10.95 -9.64
N LEU A 56 12.19 -12.17 -10.02
CA LEU A 56 11.65 -13.14 -9.06
C LEU A 56 12.66 -13.51 -7.99
N ALA A 57 13.93 -13.71 -8.35
CA ALA A 57 14.98 -14.01 -7.37
C ALA A 57 15.16 -12.88 -6.34
N ARG A 58 15.05 -11.62 -6.77
CA ARG A 58 15.13 -10.45 -5.86
C ARG A 58 13.89 -10.34 -4.98
N ILE A 59 12.71 -10.57 -5.52
CA ILE A 59 11.46 -10.60 -4.75
C ILE A 59 11.53 -11.70 -3.68
N ALA A 60 11.97 -12.91 -4.06
CA ALA A 60 12.17 -14.02 -3.13
C ALA A 60 13.09 -13.65 -1.96
N ALA A 61 14.22 -12.99 -2.25
CA ALA A 61 15.19 -12.58 -1.24
C ALA A 61 14.61 -11.56 -0.24
N ASP A 62 13.71 -10.69 -0.67
CA ASP A 62 13.13 -9.62 0.16
C ASP A 62 11.78 -10.00 0.79
N ALA A 63 11.12 -11.10 0.35
CA ALA A 63 9.79 -11.51 0.81
C ALA A 63 9.70 -11.67 2.33
N GLY A 64 10.69 -12.30 2.95
CA GLY A 64 10.72 -12.49 4.40
C GLY A 64 10.78 -11.17 5.18
N ALA A 65 11.52 -10.17 4.69
CA ALA A 65 11.59 -8.86 5.31
C ALA A 65 10.26 -8.11 5.17
N ALA A 66 9.64 -8.15 3.99
CA ALA A 66 8.36 -7.51 3.72
C ALA A 66 7.23 -8.10 4.60
N VAL A 67 7.14 -9.44 4.71
CA VAL A 67 6.17 -10.11 5.59
C VAL A 67 6.34 -9.67 7.05
N ARG A 68 7.58 -9.63 7.56
CA ARG A 68 7.82 -9.16 8.94
C ARG A 68 7.40 -7.71 9.14
N GLN A 69 7.63 -6.85 8.16
CA GLN A 69 7.29 -5.43 8.20
C GLN A 69 5.76 -5.23 8.24
N VAL A 70 5.03 -5.95 7.40
CA VAL A 70 3.56 -5.95 7.41
C VAL A 70 3.02 -6.53 8.73
N ASN A 71 3.54 -7.65 9.21
CA ASN A 71 3.13 -8.25 10.48
C ASN A 71 3.36 -7.31 11.67
N ALA A 72 4.46 -6.55 11.67
CA ALA A 72 4.76 -5.60 12.74
C ALA A 72 3.72 -4.47 12.86
N PHE A 73 3.11 -4.08 11.75
CA PHE A 73 2.08 -3.03 11.70
C PHE A 73 0.66 -3.60 11.74
N TRP A 74 0.34 -4.52 10.82
CA TRP A 74 -1.01 -5.03 10.64
C TRP A 74 -1.38 -6.15 11.61
N GLY A 75 -0.38 -6.87 12.11
CA GLY A 75 -0.55 -8.11 12.85
C GLY A 75 -0.50 -9.34 11.94
N PRO A 76 -0.61 -10.55 12.50
CA PRO A 76 -0.46 -11.79 11.73
C PRO A 76 -1.77 -12.30 11.08
N ASP A 77 -2.91 -11.68 11.35
CA ASP A 77 -4.23 -12.17 10.91
C ASP A 77 -4.58 -11.65 9.50
N TRP A 78 -3.94 -12.22 8.47
CA TRP A 78 -4.20 -11.96 7.05
C TRP A 78 -3.87 -13.22 6.23
N PRO A 79 -4.23 -13.30 4.93
CA PRO A 79 -4.07 -14.53 4.13
C PRO A 79 -2.66 -15.11 4.20
N ARG A 80 -2.59 -16.45 4.35
CA ARG A 80 -1.32 -17.17 4.48
C ARG A 80 -0.69 -17.50 3.13
N ASP A 81 -1.51 -17.68 2.12
CA ASP A 81 -1.07 -17.89 0.74
C ASP A 81 -1.04 -16.55 0.03
N VAL A 82 0.14 -16.13 -0.42
CA VAL A 82 0.37 -14.87 -1.14
C VAL A 82 0.82 -15.20 -2.55
N GLU A 83 0.11 -14.71 -3.54
CA GLU A 83 0.50 -14.87 -4.94
C GLU A 83 1.19 -13.61 -5.45
N VAL A 84 2.38 -13.77 -6.03
CA VAL A 84 3.16 -12.71 -6.65
C VAL A 84 3.48 -13.10 -8.09
N VAL A 85 3.05 -12.29 -9.04
CA VAL A 85 3.23 -12.51 -10.46
C VAL A 85 4.21 -11.49 -11.02
N ALA A 86 5.32 -11.93 -11.61
CA ALA A 86 6.17 -11.07 -12.43
C ALA A 86 5.72 -11.22 -13.89
N ALA A 87 5.17 -10.16 -14.48
CA ALA A 87 4.75 -10.18 -15.87
C ALA A 87 5.96 -10.13 -16.80
N GLY A 88 5.94 -10.93 -17.87
CA GLY A 88 7.01 -10.95 -18.88
C GLY A 88 6.90 -9.81 -19.90
N SER A 89 5.75 -9.13 -19.95
CA SER A 89 5.50 -7.99 -20.84
C SER A 89 4.49 -7.02 -20.26
N ASP A 90 4.48 -5.77 -20.77
CA ASP A 90 3.48 -4.76 -20.39
C ASP A 90 2.05 -5.19 -20.74
N ALA A 91 1.88 -6.00 -21.78
CA ALA A 91 0.58 -6.55 -22.17
C ALA A 91 0.07 -7.57 -21.14
N GLU A 92 0.94 -8.47 -20.69
CA GLU A 92 0.65 -9.43 -19.62
C GLU A 92 0.39 -8.72 -18.29
N PHE A 93 1.21 -7.71 -17.95
CA PHE A 93 0.99 -6.89 -16.76
C PHE A 93 -0.40 -6.28 -16.76
N ARG A 94 -0.79 -5.59 -17.84
CA ARG A 94 -2.11 -4.97 -17.94
C ARG A 94 -3.23 -6.00 -17.85
N ALA A 95 -3.09 -7.14 -18.53
CA ALA A 95 -4.09 -8.21 -18.47
C ALA A 95 -4.26 -8.75 -17.05
N ALA A 96 -3.17 -9.00 -16.34
CA ALA A 96 -3.17 -9.49 -14.96
C ALA A 96 -3.65 -8.44 -13.95
N ALA A 97 -3.42 -7.14 -14.24
CA ALA A 97 -3.83 -6.00 -13.44
C ALA A 97 -5.30 -5.58 -13.63
N GLY A 98 -6.06 -6.30 -14.48
CA GLY A 98 -7.49 -6.01 -14.72
C GLY A 98 -7.79 -5.24 -16.01
N GLY A 99 -6.79 -5.03 -16.89
CA GLY A 99 -6.95 -4.36 -18.18
C GLY A 99 -6.81 -2.83 -18.09
N GLY A 100 -7.39 -2.14 -19.06
CA GLY A 100 -7.35 -0.69 -19.13
C GLY A 100 -6.32 -0.12 -20.11
N PRO A 101 -6.31 1.22 -20.33
CA PRO A 101 -5.41 1.87 -21.27
C PRO A 101 -3.96 1.84 -20.79
N ALA A 102 -3.02 1.73 -21.74
CA ALA A 102 -1.58 1.64 -21.42
C ALA A 102 -1.06 2.84 -20.59
N ALA A 103 -1.59 4.03 -20.84
CA ALA A 103 -1.20 5.24 -20.13
C ALA A 103 -1.51 5.20 -18.63
N GLN A 104 -2.51 4.43 -18.22
CA GLN A 104 -2.85 4.23 -16.80
C GLN A 104 -1.72 3.50 -16.05
N TRP A 105 -1.01 2.64 -16.73
CA TRP A 105 -0.03 1.72 -16.17
C TRP A 105 1.44 2.11 -16.42
N ALA A 106 1.68 3.21 -17.17
CA ALA A 106 3.01 3.56 -17.67
C ALA A 106 4.07 3.73 -16.56
N ASP A 107 3.65 4.22 -15.39
CA ASP A 107 4.55 4.53 -14.26
C ASP A 107 4.35 3.55 -13.08
N ILE A 108 3.58 2.47 -13.27
CA ILE A 108 3.27 1.52 -12.20
C ILE A 108 4.26 0.37 -12.21
N ALA A 109 4.97 0.17 -11.11
CA ALA A 109 5.93 -0.92 -10.95
C ALA A 109 5.29 -2.22 -10.47
N ALA A 110 4.27 -2.13 -9.64
CA ALA A 110 3.48 -3.27 -9.17
C ALA A 110 2.09 -2.80 -8.75
N VAL A 111 1.17 -3.73 -8.62
CA VAL A 111 -0.19 -3.48 -8.16
C VAL A 111 -0.75 -4.71 -7.46
N THR A 112 -1.48 -4.51 -6.38
CA THR A 112 -2.28 -5.55 -5.73
C THR A 112 -3.70 -5.54 -6.28
N VAL A 113 -4.15 -6.66 -6.81
CA VAL A 113 -5.50 -6.84 -7.36
C VAL A 113 -6.21 -8.03 -6.74
N ALA A 114 -7.53 -8.02 -6.79
CA ALA A 114 -8.38 -9.14 -6.42
C ALA A 114 -9.55 -9.24 -7.40
N ASP A 115 -9.96 -10.46 -7.75
CA ASP A 115 -11.07 -10.70 -8.66
C ASP A 115 -12.42 -10.34 -7.99
N ARG A 116 -12.50 -10.53 -6.67
CA ARG A 116 -13.67 -10.16 -5.87
C ARG A 116 -13.25 -9.85 -4.43
N VAL A 117 -13.85 -8.82 -3.86
CA VAL A 117 -13.66 -8.43 -2.45
C VAL A 117 -15.02 -8.32 -1.77
N ASP A 118 -15.14 -8.90 -0.58
CA ASP A 118 -16.28 -8.76 0.34
C ASP A 118 -15.73 -8.39 1.73
N PRO A 119 -15.57 -7.12 2.04
CA PRO A 119 -14.98 -6.68 3.31
C PRO A 119 -15.84 -7.05 4.52
N ALA A 120 -17.18 -7.12 4.35
CA ALA A 120 -18.08 -7.51 5.44
C ALA A 120 -17.84 -8.97 5.89
N ARG A 121 -17.37 -9.82 4.99
CA ARG A 121 -17.00 -11.21 5.28
C ARG A 121 -15.51 -11.43 5.42
N ARG A 122 -14.70 -10.39 5.28
CA ARG A 122 -13.23 -10.45 5.26
C ARG A 122 -12.70 -11.41 4.19
N VAL A 123 -13.22 -11.30 2.97
CA VAL A 123 -12.88 -12.19 1.85
C VAL A 123 -12.33 -11.39 0.68
N ALA A 124 -11.17 -11.80 0.18
CA ALA A 124 -10.64 -11.39 -1.12
C ALA A 124 -10.30 -12.66 -1.92
N VAL A 125 -10.90 -12.80 -3.11
CA VAL A 125 -10.74 -13.98 -3.97
C VAL A 125 -9.88 -13.62 -5.18
N GLY A 126 -8.97 -14.51 -5.57
CA GLY A 126 -8.06 -14.29 -6.70
C GLY A 126 -7.09 -13.12 -6.46
N GLN A 127 -6.76 -12.90 -5.19
CA GLN A 127 -5.86 -11.80 -4.80
C GLN A 127 -4.43 -12.13 -5.20
N ARG A 128 -3.75 -11.17 -5.83
CA ARG A 128 -2.37 -11.30 -6.29
C ARG A 128 -1.67 -9.95 -6.35
N ILE A 129 -0.35 -9.97 -6.19
CA ILE A 129 0.52 -8.83 -6.47
C ILE A 129 1.12 -9.04 -7.85
N VAL A 130 0.96 -8.08 -8.76
CA VAL A 130 1.49 -8.15 -10.12
C VAL A 130 2.59 -7.12 -10.30
N PHE A 131 3.79 -7.57 -10.65
CA PHE A 131 4.92 -6.70 -10.97
C PHE A 131 5.03 -6.48 -12.47
N ALA A 132 5.21 -5.23 -12.88
CA ALA A 132 5.49 -4.85 -14.25
C ALA A 132 6.94 -5.23 -14.64
N PRO A 133 7.24 -5.48 -15.92
CA PRO A 133 8.59 -5.80 -16.39
C PRO A 133 9.62 -4.73 -16.02
N GLY A 134 9.23 -3.46 -16.01
CA GLY A 134 10.06 -2.32 -15.61
C GLY A 134 10.61 -2.40 -14.18
N ALA A 135 9.97 -3.15 -13.28
CA ALA A 135 10.44 -3.36 -11.92
C ALA A 135 11.81 -4.07 -11.85
N ALA A 136 12.17 -4.82 -12.89
CA ALA A 136 13.49 -5.46 -12.99
C ALA A 136 14.65 -4.46 -12.99
N ALA A 137 14.44 -3.24 -13.49
CA ALA A 137 15.42 -2.17 -13.53
C ALA A 137 15.53 -1.35 -12.23
N MET A 138 14.64 -1.55 -11.28
CA MET A 138 14.66 -0.82 -10.01
C MET A 138 15.88 -1.14 -9.16
N SER A 139 16.30 -0.18 -8.33
CA SER A 139 17.29 -0.47 -7.29
C SER A 139 16.74 -1.50 -6.29
N ALA A 140 17.62 -2.21 -5.57
CA ALA A 140 17.21 -3.17 -4.55
C ALA A 140 16.38 -2.48 -3.44
N HIS A 141 16.73 -1.26 -3.08
CA HIS A 141 16.00 -0.49 -2.09
C HIS A 141 14.58 -0.12 -2.55
N ALA A 142 14.44 0.37 -3.78
CA ALA A 142 13.13 0.72 -4.33
C ALA A 142 12.22 -0.51 -4.50
N LEU A 143 12.75 -1.64 -5.00
CA LEU A 143 11.99 -2.87 -5.14
C LEU A 143 11.47 -3.39 -3.79
N ARG A 144 12.29 -3.28 -2.74
CA ARG A 144 11.91 -3.68 -1.38
C ARG A 144 10.77 -2.82 -0.83
N ILE A 145 10.79 -1.51 -1.10
CA ILE A 145 9.69 -0.60 -0.73
C ILE A 145 8.42 -1.01 -1.46
N VAL A 146 8.47 -1.20 -2.77
CA VAL A 146 7.31 -1.60 -3.57
C VAL A 146 6.73 -2.93 -3.08
N LEU A 147 7.58 -3.93 -2.84
CA LEU A 147 7.12 -5.23 -2.34
C LEU A 147 6.41 -5.11 -0.98
N ALA A 148 6.96 -4.35 -0.04
CA ALA A 148 6.35 -4.16 1.28
C ALA A 148 5.05 -3.36 1.20
N HIS A 149 4.96 -2.36 0.32
CA HIS A 149 3.77 -1.56 0.05
C HIS A 149 2.64 -2.44 -0.50
N GLU A 150 2.90 -3.19 -1.56
CA GLU A 150 1.91 -4.09 -2.16
C GLU A 150 1.48 -5.20 -1.20
N LEU A 151 2.43 -5.71 -0.43
CA LEU A 151 2.13 -6.74 0.57
C LEU A 151 1.25 -6.19 1.70
N PHE A 152 1.37 -4.89 2.06
CA PHE A 152 0.44 -4.26 2.98
C PHE A 152 -0.98 -4.20 2.38
N HIS A 153 -1.14 -3.78 1.12
CA HIS A 153 -2.44 -3.80 0.45
C HIS A 153 -3.01 -5.22 0.40
N TYR A 154 -2.18 -6.21 0.10
CA TYR A 154 -2.58 -7.61 0.11
C TYR A 154 -3.12 -8.04 1.48
N ALA A 155 -2.41 -7.68 2.54
CA ALA A 155 -2.80 -8.05 3.90
C ALA A 155 -4.07 -7.33 4.37
N ALA A 156 -4.22 -6.05 4.04
CA ALA A 156 -5.32 -5.21 4.49
C ALA A 156 -6.59 -5.37 3.63
N ARG A 157 -6.48 -5.82 2.37
CA ARG A 157 -7.59 -5.84 1.41
C ARG A 157 -8.86 -6.54 1.91
N PRO A 158 -8.81 -7.71 2.58
CA PRO A 158 -10.01 -8.37 3.08
C PRO A 158 -10.79 -7.54 4.09
N ASP A 159 -10.13 -6.63 4.79
CA ASP A 159 -10.72 -5.78 5.83
C ASP A 159 -11.04 -4.35 5.33
N THR A 160 -10.55 -3.96 4.14
CA THR A 160 -10.68 -2.60 3.61
C THR A 160 -11.96 -2.45 2.79
N ALA A 161 -12.78 -1.46 3.12
CA ALA A 161 -14.01 -1.12 2.41
C ALA A 161 -13.71 -0.73 0.94
N LEU A 162 -14.72 -0.91 0.06
CA LEU A 162 -14.54 -0.60 -1.37
C LEU A 162 -14.53 0.91 -1.64
N ASP A 163 -15.11 1.68 -0.76
CA ASP A 163 -15.18 3.15 -0.78
C ASP A 163 -14.19 3.81 0.21
N ALA A 164 -13.22 3.04 0.72
CA ALA A 164 -12.18 3.56 1.59
C ALA A 164 -11.42 4.72 0.92
N PRO A 165 -11.10 5.81 1.66
CA PRO A 165 -10.31 6.91 1.13
C PRO A 165 -8.94 6.42 0.63
N ARG A 166 -8.72 6.49 -0.68
CA ARG A 166 -7.53 5.97 -1.36
C ARG A 166 -6.24 6.64 -0.85
N TRP A 167 -6.29 7.96 -0.61
CA TRP A 167 -5.15 8.67 -0.06
C TRP A 167 -4.68 8.13 1.31
N LEU A 168 -5.62 7.58 2.11
CA LEU A 168 -5.25 7.04 3.41
C LEU A 168 -4.73 5.60 3.28
N THR A 169 -5.30 4.78 2.41
CA THR A 169 -4.80 3.44 2.15
C THR A 169 -3.37 3.49 1.60
N GLU A 170 -3.11 4.37 0.64
CA GLU A 170 -1.77 4.60 0.07
C GLU A 170 -0.79 5.19 1.11
N GLY A 171 -1.24 6.18 1.87
CA GLY A 171 -0.39 6.80 2.89
C GLY A 171 0.05 5.82 3.98
N VAL A 172 -0.82 4.89 4.37
CA VAL A 172 -0.49 3.85 5.37
C VAL A 172 0.37 2.75 4.75
N ALA A 173 0.14 2.36 3.49
CA ALA A 173 1.00 1.42 2.77
C ALA A 173 2.44 1.97 2.69
N ASP A 174 2.59 3.24 2.35
CA ASP A 174 3.88 3.94 2.35
C ASP A 174 4.48 4.06 3.76
N PHE A 175 3.65 4.27 4.80
CA PHE A 175 4.12 4.28 6.18
C PHE A 175 4.73 2.93 6.59
N VAL A 176 4.11 1.84 6.17
CA VAL A 176 4.61 0.49 6.42
C VAL A 176 5.90 0.21 5.63
N ALA A 177 5.96 0.65 4.36
CA ALA A 177 7.00 0.24 3.43
C ALA A 177 8.26 1.12 3.44
N ARG A 178 8.10 2.43 3.63
CA ARG A 178 9.19 3.40 3.42
C ARG A 178 9.99 3.64 4.70
N PRO A 179 11.31 3.80 4.59
CA PRO A 179 12.11 4.24 5.74
C PRO A 179 11.74 5.66 6.16
N VAL A 180 11.83 5.93 7.45
CA VAL A 180 11.61 7.29 7.96
C VAL A 180 12.68 8.23 7.41
N THR A 181 12.25 9.27 6.70
CA THR A 181 13.12 10.34 6.21
C THR A 181 12.63 11.70 6.73
N PRO A 182 13.51 12.71 6.83
CA PRO A 182 13.08 14.06 7.18
C PRO A 182 12.02 14.60 6.21
N VAL A 183 11.03 15.29 6.73
CA VAL A 183 10.09 16.05 5.91
C VAL A 183 10.85 17.22 5.26
N PRO A 184 10.76 17.42 3.92
CA PRO A 184 11.48 18.46 3.24
C PRO A 184 11.13 19.85 3.77
N ALA A 185 12.12 20.74 3.81
CA ALA A 185 11.87 22.15 4.07
C ALA A 185 10.88 22.69 3.01
N GLY A 186 9.85 23.40 3.47
CA GLY A 186 8.81 23.89 2.57
C GLY A 186 7.61 22.96 2.38
N ALA A 187 7.59 21.76 2.95
CA ALA A 187 6.41 20.87 2.91
C ALA A 187 5.13 21.53 3.48
N ALA A 188 5.30 22.51 4.38
CA ALA A 188 4.22 23.34 4.92
C ALA A 188 3.90 24.57 4.05
N ALA A 189 4.59 24.77 2.92
CA ALA A 189 4.36 25.93 2.06
C ALA A 189 2.94 25.85 1.43
N GLY A 190 2.28 26.99 1.35
CA GLY A 190 0.85 27.05 1.06
C GLY A 190 0.01 26.79 2.31
N THR A 191 -1.27 26.56 2.14
CA THR A 191 -2.15 26.19 3.27
C THR A 191 -2.46 24.71 3.17
N PRO A 192 -1.65 23.82 3.75
CA PRO A 192 -1.84 22.40 3.56
C PRO A 192 -3.18 21.98 4.15
N ALA A 193 -4.09 21.58 3.27
CA ALA A 193 -5.27 20.81 3.62
C ALA A 193 -4.85 19.38 4.01
N LEU A 194 -5.78 18.59 4.50
CA LEU A 194 -5.55 17.15 4.59
C LEU A 194 -5.40 16.57 3.17
N PRO A 195 -4.66 15.47 3.00
CA PRO A 195 -4.61 14.76 1.71
C PRO A 195 -6.01 14.34 1.26
N SER A 196 -6.20 14.20 -0.05
CA SER A 196 -7.47 13.77 -0.64
C SER A 196 -7.23 12.86 -1.85
N ASP A 197 -8.26 12.10 -2.25
CA ASP A 197 -8.21 11.27 -3.44
C ASP A 197 -8.04 12.09 -4.72
N ALA A 198 -8.63 13.28 -4.77
CA ALA A 198 -8.45 14.20 -5.89
C ALA A 198 -6.98 14.65 -6.08
N ASP A 199 -6.20 14.75 -4.99
CA ASP A 199 -4.77 15.03 -5.08
C ASP A 199 -4.00 13.88 -5.75
N LEU A 200 -4.41 12.63 -5.52
CA LEU A 200 -3.78 11.44 -6.12
C LEU A 200 -4.10 11.31 -7.62
N ASP A 201 -5.20 11.90 -8.08
CA ASP A 201 -5.58 11.89 -9.48
C ASP A 201 -4.81 12.91 -10.33
N ALA A 202 -4.00 13.77 -9.69
CA ALA A 202 -3.12 14.70 -10.39
C ALA A 202 -2.10 13.94 -11.27
N VAL A 203 -1.46 14.65 -12.19
CA VAL A 203 -0.44 14.09 -13.09
C VAL A 203 0.96 14.62 -12.77
N GLY A 204 1.96 13.85 -13.12
CA GLY A 204 3.35 14.28 -13.00
C GLY A 204 3.80 14.57 -11.55
N PRO A 205 4.59 15.63 -11.32
CA PRO A 205 5.14 15.96 -10.01
C PRO A 205 4.10 16.20 -8.91
N GLN A 206 2.91 16.66 -9.28
CA GLN A 206 1.81 16.90 -8.32
C GLN A 206 1.31 15.59 -7.72
N ARG A 207 1.21 14.52 -8.53
CA ARG A 207 0.87 13.17 -8.03
C ARG A 207 1.90 12.68 -7.01
N SER A 208 3.20 12.79 -7.33
CA SER A 208 4.28 12.41 -6.39
C SER A 208 4.17 13.15 -5.06
N SER A 209 3.90 14.45 -5.12
CA SER A 209 3.70 15.27 -3.92
C SER A 209 2.47 14.86 -3.12
N ALA A 210 1.41 14.39 -3.80
CA ALA A 210 0.20 13.91 -3.14
C ALA A 210 0.46 12.61 -2.35
N TYR A 211 1.18 11.64 -2.94
CA TYR A 211 1.61 10.43 -2.24
C TYR A 211 2.51 10.75 -1.05
N ASP A 212 3.47 11.66 -1.21
CA ASP A 212 4.31 12.10 -0.09
C ASP A 212 3.50 12.71 1.04
N ARG A 213 2.51 13.55 0.73
CA ARG A 213 1.63 14.15 1.73
C ARG A 213 0.78 13.11 2.45
N ALA A 214 0.25 12.11 1.74
CA ALA A 214 -0.48 10.99 2.32
C ALA A 214 0.42 10.17 3.27
N TRP A 215 1.63 9.86 2.86
CA TRP A 215 2.64 9.21 3.70
C TRP A 215 3.00 10.03 4.94
N TRP A 216 3.25 11.35 4.77
CA TRP A 216 3.56 12.23 5.91
C TRP A 216 2.38 12.35 6.86
N PHE A 217 1.14 12.31 6.36
CA PHE A 217 -0.03 12.29 7.22
C PHE A 217 -0.10 11.02 8.08
N ALA A 218 0.15 9.85 7.51
CA ALA A 218 0.22 8.61 8.29
C ALA A 218 1.32 8.69 9.37
N ARG A 219 2.49 9.22 9.03
CA ARG A 219 3.56 9.48 10.00
C ARG A 219 3.14 10.47 11.08
N PHE A 220 2.50 11.57 10.70
CA PHE A 220 1.99 12.56 11.65
C PHE A 220 1.03 11.92 12.66
N VAL A 221 0.12 11.08 12.21
CA VAL A 221 -0.81 10.37 13.11
C VAL A 221 -0.02 9.47 14.06
N ALA A 222 0.90 8.68 13.57
CA ALA A 222 1.72 7.81 14.41
C ALA A 222 2.58 8.63 15.41
N ASP A 223 3.26 9.67 14.95
CA ASP A 223 4.16 10.49 15.78
C ASP A 223 3.41 11.28 16.87
N THR A 224 2.15 11.66 16.61
CA THR A 224 1.41 12.62 17.46
C THR A 224 0.42 11.92 18.39
N TYR A 225 -0.18 10.80 17.97
CA TYR A 225 -1.35 10.21 18.63
C TYR A 225 -1.13 8.82 19.24
N GLY A 226 0.09 8.38 19.44
CA GLY A 226 0.36 7.16 20.21
C GLY A 226 0.94 6.00 19.41
N GLY A 227 1.54 6.29 18.27
CA GLY A 227 2.34 5.30 17.52
C GLY A 227 1.57 4.52 16.44
N PRO A 228 2.23 3.49 15.89
CA PRO A 228 1.66 2.67 14.82
C PRO A 228 0.33 2.00 15.19
N ALA A 229 0.12 1.66 16.45
CA ALA A 229 -1.14 1.05 16.90
C ALA A 229 -2.34 2.00 16.75
N THR A 230 -2.16 3.29 17.09
CA THR A 230 -3.19 4.31 16.89
C THR A 230 -3.43 4.59 15.41
N LEU A 231 -2.37 4.61 14.59
CA LEU A 231 -2.53 4.75 13.14
C LEU A 231 -3.32 3.56 12.56
N ARG A 232 -3.04 2.32 13.00
CA ARG A 232 -3.82 1.15 12.59
C ARG A 232 -5.28 1.26 13.01
N ALA A 233 -5.57 1.67 14.25
CA ALA A 233 -6.93 1.88 14.72
C ALA A 233 -7.66 2.95 13.90
N PHE A 234 -6.97 4.04 13.56
CA PHE A 234 -7.49 5.09 12.70
C PHE A 234 -7.77 4.59 11.27
N TYR A 235 -6.86 3.79 10.69
CA TYR A 235 -7.10 3.13 9.40
C TYR A 235 -8.36 2.25 9.44
N VAL A 236 -8.50 1.40 10.44
CA VAL A 236 -9.68 0.52 10.55
C VAL A 236 -10.96 1.33 10.71
N ALA A 237 -10.93 2.42 11.47
CA ALA A 237 -12.10 3.28 11.69
C ALA A 237 -12.51 4.08 10.44
N THR A 238 -11.58 4.38 9.52
CA THR A 238 -11.83 5.19 8.32
C THR A 238 -11.86 4.40 7.03
N CYS A 239 -11.23 3.23 6.97
CA CYS A 239 -11.09 2.42 5.77
C CYS A 239 -11.64 1.00 5.93
N GLY A 240 -11.96 0.55 7.14
CA GLY A 240 -12.44 -0.81 7.40
C GLY A 240 -13.89 -1.03 6.97
N ALA A 241 -14.31 -2.30 6.90
CA ALA A 241 -15.70 -2.64 6.71
C ALA A 241 -16.57 -2.04 7.83
N GLY A 242 -17.61 -1.27 7.47
CA GLY A 242 -18.42 -0.55 8.45
C GLY A 242 -17.74 0.70 9.04
N HIS A 243 -16.76 1.26 8.33
CA HIS A 243 -16.07 2.50 8.71
C HIS A 243 -17.02 3.67 8.99
N THR A 244 -16.54 4.63 9.74
CA THR A 244 -17.22 5.90 9.99
C THR A 244 -16.67 7.00 9.06
N ASP A 245 -17.33 8.16 9.03
CA ASP A 245 -16.77 9.31 8.35
C ASP A 245 -15.47 9.79 9.04
N LEU A 246 -14.62 10.47 8.28
CA LEU A 246 -13.35 10.97 8.76
C LEU A 246 -13.48 11.87 10.01
N PRO A 247 -14.41 12.84 10.08
CA PRO A 247 -14.65 13.63 11.29
C PRO A 247 -14.94 12.79 12.54
N THR A 248 -15.73 11.75 12.42
CA THR A 248 -16.04 10.84 13.52
C THR A 248 -14.83 10.01 13.94
N ALA A 249 -14.11 9.40 12.99
CA ALA A 249 -12.88 8.68 13.30
C ALA A 249 -11.80 9.57 13.96
N VAL A 250 -11.70 10.83 13.55
CA VAL A 250 -10.80 11.83 14.18
C VAL A 250 -11.18 12.07 15.66
N ARG A 251 -12.45 12.20 15.97
CA ARG A 251 -12.91 12.36 17.36
C ARG A 251 -12.69 11.11 18.19
N ASP A 252 -13.09 9.98 17.66
CA ASP A 252 -13.18 8.73 18.43
C ASP A 252 -11.82 8.06 18.63
N VAL A 253 -10.95 8.12 17.62
CA VAL A 253 -9.64 7.45 17.65
C VAL A 253 -8.51 8.41 18.04
N LEU A 254 -8.54 9.65 17.51
CA LEU A 254 -7.47 10.61 17.76
C LEU A 254 -7.76 11.56 18.93
N GLY A 255 -8.97 11.54 19.49
CA GLY A 255 -9.34 12.37 20.62
C GLY A 255 -9.29 13.87 20.35
N THR A 256 -9.52 14.29 19.09
CA THR A 256 -9.51 15.71 18.69
C THR A 256 -10.62 15.96 17.67
N ASP A 257 -10.94 17.22 17.41
CA ASP A 257 -11.83 17.60 16.31
C ASP A 257 -11.05 17.81 15.00
N PRO A 258 -11.75 17.84 13.84
CA PRO A 258 -11.10 18.05 12.54
C PRO A 258 -10.29 19.36 12.42
N ALA A 259 -10.73 20.43 13.09
CA ALA A 259 -10.00 21.71 13.08
C ALA A 259 -8.71 21.61 13.88
N GLY A 260 -8.76 21.00 15.06
CA GLY A 260 -7.59 20.70 15.89
C GLY A 260 -6.60 19.77 15.19
N LEU A 261 -7.08 18.74 14.49
CA LEU A 261 -6.25 17.87 13.65
C LEU A 261 -5.48 18.68 12.60
N LEU A 262 -6.19 19.54 11.85
CA LEU A 262 -5.59 20.35 10.79
C LEU A 262 -4.53 21.34 11.35
N VAL A 263 -4.77 21.96 12.50
CA VAL A 263 -3.80 22.84 13.16
C VAL A 263 -2.55 22.05 13.55
N ARG A 264 -2.69 20.86 14.15
CA ARG A 264 -1.56 20.01 14.54
C ARG A 264 -0.81 19.48 13.35
N TRP A 265 -1.51 19.10 12.28
CA TRP A 265 -0.93 18.65 11.00
C TRP A 265 -0.02 19.72 10.40
N ARG A 266 -0.50 20.97 10.27
CA ARG A 266 0.27 22.09 9.75
C ARG A 266 1.51 22.37 10.60
N ARG A 267 1.37 22.30 11.92
CA ARG A 267 2.50 22.46 12.85
C ARG A 267 3.53 21.37 12.69
N TRP A 268 3.09 20.12 12.55
CA TRP A 268 3.98 18.98 12.34
C TRP A 268 4.78 19.12 11.04
N LEU A 269 4.13 19.52 9.94
CA LEU A 269 4.81 19.79 8.66
C LEU A 269 5.84 20.92 8.73
N ALA A 270 5.59 21.93 9.56
CA ALA A 270 6.48 23.07 9.74
C ALA A 270 7.67 22.78 10.67
N THR A 271 7.63 21.67 11.42
CA THR A 271 8.69 21.33 12.37
C THR A 271 9.78 20.53 11.65
N PRO A 272 11.04 21.02 11.58
CA PRO A 272 12.13 20.24 11.02
C PRO A 272 12.29 18.92 11.78
N THR A 273 12.08 17.80 11.11
CA THR A 273 12.32 16.47 11.68
C THR A 273 13.82 16.17 11.65
N GLY A 274 14.59 16.78 12.56
CA GLY A 274 16.05 16.63 12.60
C GLY A 274 16.66 16.78 13.97
N SER A 275 15.90 17.23 14.98
CA SER A 275 16.40 17.27 16.35
C SER A 275 15.85 16.07 17.13
N GLY A 276 16.60 14.97 17.13
CA GLY A 276 16.38 13.87 18.04
C GLY A 276 16.25 14.42 19.46
N ARG A 277 15.05 14.37 20.02
CA ARG A 277 14.89 14.49 21.47
C ARG A 277 15.49 13.24 22.09
N SER A 278 16.80 13.27 22.29
CA SER A 278 17.44 12.43 23.29
C SER A 278 16.74 12.72 24.61
N ARG A 279 15.83 11.84 25.04
CA ARG A 279 15.37 11.81 26.43
C ARG A 279 16.60 11.60 27.27
N LYS A 280 17.11 12.68 27.91
CA LYS A 280 18.09 12.57 28.98
C LYS A 280 17.50 11.64 30.04
N PRO A 281 18.19 10.55 30.39
CA PRO A 281 17.75 9.76 31.54
C PRO A 281 17.81 10.65 32.76
N GLY A 282 16.70 10.73 33.50
CA GLY A 282 16.62 11.45 34.76
C GLY A 282 17.69 10.95 35.71
N ARG A 283 18.50 11.87 36.23
CA ARG A 283 19.48 11.62 37.28
C ARG A 283 18.72 11.21 38.54
N PRO A 284 19.03 10.07 39.20
CA PRO A 284 18.43 9.75 40.48
C PRO A 284 18.87 10.80 41.48
N ALA A 285 17.91 11.34 42.22
CA ALA A 285 18.17 12.16 43.39
C ALA A 285 18.83 11.29 44.46
N GLY A 286 20.02 11.72 44.91
CA GLY A 286 20.67 11.18 46.08
C GLY A 286 20.09 11.80 47.36
#